data_25ddd5f0664af088f7fe82b69c373d29
#
_entry.id   25ddd5f0664af088f7fe82b69c373d29
#
_cell.length_a   1.000
_cell.length_b   1.000
_cell.length_c   1.000
_cell.angle_alpha   90.00
_cell.angle_beta   90.00
_cell.angle_gamma   90.00
#
_symmetry.space_group_name_H-M   'P 1'
#
loop_
_entity.id
_entity.type
_entity.pdbx_description
1 polymer ?
#
loop_
_entity_poly.entity_id
_entity_poly.type
_entity_poly.pdbx_seq_one_letter_code
_entity_poly.pdbx_strand_id
1 'polypeptide(L)'
;MKQGDFSALAKHYHNRPAYPLSLMKYILQIAGYGTKTDFAIADIGAGTGKMTAVLGSGAPKAKIIAVEPNDEMRAEGKKAVTCAEFIKGSAEATTLASSSMDFACMASSFHWSDHTKSLPEFRRILKPNGIFCAIWNARKTDSDEILQSIENEIKAMIPPLSRVSSGLQNTKDWQSVITSTGDFKDCVYMQMPYSETMSKERYLGAWKSVNDIQAQAINYGGEKLWEDILSMIENKIKDKQDIKQQYIIRAFVAKSTK
;
A
#
# COMPACT_ATOMS: atom_id res chain seq x y z
N MET A 1 3.31 -8.64 19.38
CA MET A 1 2.58 -7.71 18.47
C MET A 1 1.87 -8.56 17.40
N LYS A 2 0.63 -8.23 17.04
CA LYS A 2 -0.09 -8.98 16.00
C LYS A 2 0.28 -8.46 14.62
N GLN A 3 0.57 -9.36 13.69
CA GLN A 3 0.77 -9.02 12.28
C GLN A 3 -0.54 -8.45 11.70
N GLY A 4 -0.47 -7.30 11.02
CA GLY A 4 -1.66 -6.59 10.52
C GLY A 4 -2.31 -5.60 11.51
N ASP A 5 -1.81 -5.46 12.74
CA ASP A 5 -2.19 -4.38 13.65
C ASP A 5 -1.28 -3.18 13.44
N PHE A 6 -1.84 -2.09 12.92
CA PHE A 6 -1.11 -0.87 12.57
C PHE A 6 -1.31 0.28 13.57
N SER A 7 -2.08 0.08 14.65
CA SER A 7 -2.45 1.15 15.60
C SER A 7 -1.23 1.88 16.16
N ALA A 8 -0.24 1.14 16.69
CA ALA A 8 0.98 1.73 17.23
C ALA A 8 1.91 2.36 16.16
N LEU A 9 1.70 2.04 14.89
CA LEU A 9 2.56 2.46 13.78
C LEU A 9 2.06 3.69 13.05
N ALA A 10 0.80 4.10 13.27
CA ALA A 10 0.15 5.20 12.54
C ALA A 10 1.00 6.48 12.54
N LYS A 11 1.60 6.85 13.68
CA LYS A 11 2.47 8.02 13.84
C LYS A 11 3.75 7.99 12.98
N HIS A 12 4.24 6.82 12.55
CA HIS A 12 5.44 6.67 11.73
C HIS A 12 5.11 6.51 10.24
N TYR A 13 3.84 6.31 9.89
CA TYR A 13 3.41 5.98 8.53
C TYR A 13 3.65 7.12 7.52
N HIS A 14 3.71 8.38 8.00
CA HIS A 14 4.05 9.53 7.17
C HIS A 14 5.45 9.43 6.53
N ASN A 15 6.38 8.65 7.13
CA ASN A 15 7.73 8.42 6.59
C ASN A 15 7.75 7.47 5.38
N ARG A 16 6.68 6.67 5.18
CA ARG A 16 6.59 5.78 4.02
C ARG A 16 6.66 6.54 2.70
N PRO A 17 7.23 5.95 1.63
CA PRO A 17 7.22 6.55 0.32
C PRO A 17 5.79 6.76 -0.19
N ALA A 18 5.60 7.77 -1.01
CA ALA A 18 4.37 7.97 -1.77
C ALA A 18 4.39 7.15 -3.06
N TYR A 19 3.28 7.16 -3.78
CA TYR A 19 3.17 6.60 -5.12
C TYR A 19 3.39 7.71 -6.16
N PRO A 20 4.02 7.40 -7.31
CA PRO A 20 4.20 8.40 -8.36
C PRO A 20 2.87 8.87 -8.93
N LEU A 21 2.66 10.18 -8.89
CA LEU A 21 1.45 10.80 -9.45
C LEU A 21 1.29 10.53 -10.95
N SER A 22 2.42 10.49 -11.68
CA SER A 22 2.43 10.19 -13.12
C SER A 22 1.84 8.82 -13.44
N LEU A 23 2.18 7.80 -12.64
CA LEU A 23 1.62 6.47 -12.81
C LEU A 23 0.10 6.46 -12.53
N MET A 24 -0.35 7.12 -11.45
CA MET A 24 -1.78 7.16 -11.14
C MET A 24 -2.57 7.89 -12.23
N LYS A 25 -2.05 9.00 -12.76
CA LYS A 25 -2.66 9.67 -13.91
C LYS A 25 -2.75 8.76 -15.13
N TYR A 26 -1.70 7.99 -15.41
CA TYR A 26 -1.71 7.02 -16.50
C TYR A 26 -2.73 5.90 -16.27
N ILE A 27 -2.80 5.35 -15.05
CA ILE A 27 -3.81 4.33 -14.70
C ILE A 27 -5.24 4.88 -14.89
N LEU A 28 -5.51 6.09 -14.39
CA LEU A 28 -6.82 6.71 -14.57
C LEU A 28 -7.14 6.97 -16.05
N GLN A 29 -6.15 7.33 -16.85
CA GLN A 29 -6.32 7.55 -18.28
C GLN A 29 -6.68 6.27 -19.03
N ILE A 30 -5.93 5.16 -18.84
CA ILE A 30 -6.23 3.88 -19.50
C ILE A 30 -7.54 3.26 -18.97
N ALA A 31 -7.92 3.54 -17.74
CA ALA A 31 -9.20 3.17 -17.15
C ALA A 31 -10.39 4.00 -17.67
N GLY A 32 -10.14 4.98 -18.53
CA GLY A 32 -11.17 5.85 -19.14
C GLY A 32 -11.61 7.02 -18.26
N TYR A 33 -10.85 7.36 -17.21
CA TYR A 33 -11.17 8.47 -16.28
C TYR A 33 -10.25 9.69 -16.42
N GLY A 34 -9.27 9.67 -17.31
CA GLY A 34 -8.27 10.74 -17.45
C GLY A 34 -8.84 12.12 -17.74
N THR A 35 -9.97 12.20 -18.45
CA THR A 35 -10.66 13.46 -18.78
C THR A 35 -12.00 13.63 -18.07
N LYS A 36 -12.45 12.61 -17.32
CA LYS A 36 -13.72 12.68 -16.59
C LYS A 36 -13.61 13.59 -15.38
N THR A 37 -14.65 14.35 -15.14
CA THR A 37 -14.72 15.31 -14.02
C THR A 37 -15.77 14.93 -12.98
N ASP A 38 -16.68 14.02 -13.32
CA ASP A 38 -17.74 13.53 -12.44
C ASP A 38 -17.66 12.02 -12.34
N PHE A 39 -16.87 11.54 -11.38
CA PHE A 39 -16.74 10.14 -11.05
C PHE A 39 -16.30 9.95 -9.59
N ALA A 40 -16.54 8.77 -9.05
CA ALA A 40 -16.28 8.45 -7.64
C ALA A 40 -15.19 7.39 -7.50
N ILE A 41 -14.27 7.62 -6.57
CA ILE A 41 -13.15 6.74 -6.25
C ILE A 41 -13.30 6.22 -4.83
N ALA A 42 -13.14 4.92 -4.62
CA ALA A 42 -12.92 4.31 -3.31
C ALA A 42 -11.43 3.97 -3.14
N ASP A 43 -10.78 4.53 -2.12
CA ASP A 43 -9.45 4.10 -1.65
C ASP A 43 -9.68 3.17 -0.45
N ILE A 44 -9.49 1.86 -0.64
CA ILE A 44 -9.85 0.82 0.33
C ILE A 44 -8.59 0.33 1.05
N GLY A 45 -8.61 0.33 2.39
CA GLY A 45 -7.43 0.18 3.22
C GLY A 45 -6.53 1.41 3.09
N ALA A 46 -7.15 2.60 3.14
CA ALA A 46 -6.50 3.88 2.87
C ALA A 46 -5.39 4.25 3.86
N GLY A 47 -5.40 3.64 5.05
CA GLY A 47 -4.44 3.93 6.09
C GLY A 47 -4.43 5.40 6.49
N THR A 48 -3.27 6.02 6.47
CA THR A 48 -3.09 7.46 6.72
C THR A 48 -3.29 8.33 5.47
N GLY A 49 -3.87 7.79 4.40
CA GLY A 49 -4.25 8.55 3.20
C GLY A 49 -3.15 8.82 2.19
N LYS A 50 -2.04 8.06 2.20
CA LYS A 50 -0.93 8.24 1.24
C LYS A 50 -1.39 8.12 -0.20
N MET A 51 -2.16 7.07 -0.55
CA MET A 51 -2.73 6.90 -1.87
C MET A 51 -3.89 7.87 -2.11
N THR A 52 -4.70 8.12 -1.10
CA THR A 52 -5.80 9.08 -1.15
C THR A 52 -5.34 10.46 -1.64
N ALA A 53 -4.20 10.96 -1.11
CA ALA A 53 -3.61 12.23 -1.53
C ALA A 53 -3.15 12.21 -3.01
N VAL A 54 -2.59 11.09 -3.46
CA VAL A 54 -2.18 10.90 -4.86
C VAL A 54 -3.40 10.87 -5.79
N LEU A 55 -4.47 10.17 -5.37
CA LEU A 55 -5.74 10.13 -6.10
C LEU A 55 -6.36 11.53 -6.20
N GLY A 56 -6.37 12.30 -5.10
CA GLY A 56 -6.85 13.68 -5.10
C GLY A 56 -6.08 14.61 -6.04
N SER A 57 -4.75 14.43 -6.09
CA SER A 57 -3.89 15.18 -7.01
C SER A 57 -4.05 14.72 -8.47
N GLY A 58 -4.33 13.44 -8.69
CA GLY A 58 -4.53 12.85 -10.03
C GLY A 58 -5.91 13.11 -10.61
N ALA A 59 -6.91 13.23 -9.74
CA ALA A 59 -8.32 13.42 -10.08
C ALA A 59 -8.99 14.47 -9.18
N PRO A 60 -8.61 15.76 -9.27
CA PRO A 60 -9.00 16.78 -8.30
C PRO A 60 -10.51 17.11 -8.29
N LYS A 61 -11.26 16.62 -9.26
CA LYS A 61 -12.71 16.79 -9.34
C LYS A 61 -13.50 15.50 -8.99
N ALA A 62 -12.81 14.39 -8.76
CA ALA A 62 -13.45 13.16 -8.36
C ALA A 62 -13.94 13.24 -6.90
N LYS A 63 -15.08 12.61 -6.62
CA LYS A 63 -15.48 12.32 -5.24
C LYS A 63 -14.65 11.15 -4.72
N ILE A 64 -13.85 11.36 -3.69
CA ILE A 64 -12.99 10.33 -3.12
C ILE A 64 -13.51 9.93 -1.73
N ILE A 65 -13.71 8.63 -1.53
CA ILE A 65 -14.04 8.05 -0.23
C ILE A 65 -12.92 7.09 0.16
N ALA A 66 -12.30 7.37 1.30
CA ALA A 66 -11.24 6.58 1.90
C ALA A 66 -11.81 5.66 2.97
N VAL A 67 -11.74 4.35 2.72
CA VAL A 67 -12.26 3.31 3.62
C VAL A 67 -11.10 2.74 4.42
N GLU A 68 -11.15 2.82 5.77
CA GLU A 68 -10.08 2.34 6.64
C GLU A 68 -10.68 1.74 7.93
N PRO A 69 -10.38 0.46 8.23
CA PRO A 69 -10.90 -0.19 9.43
C PRO A 69 -10.24 0.29 10.72
N ASN A 70 -8.93 0.61 10.70
CA ASN A 70 -8.18 1.00 11.89
C ASN A 70 -8.48 2.44 12.27
N ASP A 71 -8.90 2.67 13.52
CA ASP A 71 -9.37 3.97 14.00
C ASP A 71 -8.23 5.00 14.06
N GLU A 72 -7.02 4.60 14.49
CA GLU A 72 -5.84 5.47 14.58
C GLU A 72 -5.34 5.89 13.20
N MET A 73 -5.22 4.92 12.27
CA MET A 73 -4.82 5.20 10.90
C MET A 73 -5.81 6.13 10.21
N ARG A 74 -7.11 5.87 10.40
CA ARG A 74 -8.17 6.71 9.83
C ARG A 74 -8.18 8.11 10.43
N ALA A 75 -7.91 8.26 11.73
CA ALA A 75 -7.80 9.57 12.38
C ALA A 75 -6.63 10.39 11.82
N GLU A 76 -5.47 9.76 11.63
CA GLU A 76 -4.32 10.41 10.99
C GLU A 76 -4.61 10.75 9.52
N GLY A 77 -5.28 9.87 8.78
CA GLY A 77 -5.70 10.14 7.41
C GLY A 77 -6.61 11.35 7.27
N LYS A 78 -7.61 11.49 8.15
CA LYS A 78 -8.50 12.66 8.21
C LYS A 78 -7.77 13.98 8.46
N LYS A 79 -6.69 13.95 9.26
CA LYS A 79 -5.87 15.15 9.52
C LYS A 79 -4.99 15.49 8.31
N ALA A 80 -4.43 14.47 7.67
CA ALA A 80 -3.42 14.65 6.62
C ALA A 80 -4.01 14.96 5.24
N VAL A 81 -5.25 14.52 4.96
CA VAL A 81 -5.86 14.57 3.60
C VAL A 81 -7.24 15.18 3.68
N THR A 82 -7.41 16.34 3.04
CA THR A 82 -8.66 17.11 3.04
C THR A 82 -9.50 16.90 1.77
N CYS A 83 -8.96 16.22 0.75
CA CYS A 83 -9.64 16.01 -0.53
C CYS A 83 -10.55 14.77 -0.56
N ALA A 84 -10.74 14.08 0.57
CA ALA A 84 -11.51 12.85 0.66
C ALA A 84 -12.29 12.75 1.97
N GLU A 85 -13.39 12.01 1.91
CA GLU A 85 -14.14 11.59 3.09
C GLU A 85 -13.57 10.27 3.61
N PHE A 86 -13.17 10.21 4.89
CA PHE A 86 -12.71 8.98 5.54
C PHE A 86 -13.84 8.33 6.33
N ILE A 87 -14.14 7.08 5.98
CA ILE A 87 -15.18 6.27 6.65
C ILE A 87 -14.60 4.98 7.23
N LYS A 88 -15.27 4.42 8.22
CA LYS A 88 -14.94 3.10 8.78
C LYS A 88 -15.49 2.00 7.90
N GLY A 89 -14.64 1.04 7.54
CA GLY A 89 -15.00 -0.14 6.76
C GLY A 89 -13.76 -0.99 6.48
N SER A 90 -13.94 -2.21 6.02
CA SER A 90 -12.86 -3.10 5.60
C SER A 90 -12.99 -3.44 4.10
N ALA A 91 -12.02 -4.18 3.58
CA ALA A 91 -12.07 -4.66 2.19
C ALA A 91 -13.26 -5.61 1.97
N GLU A 92 -13.63 -6.39 2.99
CA GLU A 92 -14.74 -7.35 2.95
C GLU A 92 -16.12 -6.73 3.21
N ALA A 93 -16.13 -5.51 3.81
CA ALA A 93 -17.34 -4.77 4.16
C ALA A 93 -17.06 -3.26 4.14
N THR A 94 -17.07 -2.67 2.94
CA THR A 94 -16.68 -1.27 2.72
C THR A 94 -17.68 -0.26 3.29
N THR A 95 -18.90 -0.68 3.58
CA THR A 95 -20.04 0.18 3.96
C THR A 95 -20.54 1.14 2.86
N LEU A 96 -19.96 1.07 1.67
CA LEU A 96 -20.37 1.85 0.51
C LEU A 96 -21.63 1.28 -0.13
N ALA A 97 -22.44 2.14 -0.74
CA ALA A 97 -23.61 1.72 -1.48
C ALA A 97 -23.24 0.90 -2.72
N SER A 98 -24.12 -0.02 -3.14
CA SER A 98 -23.96 -0.78 -4.38
C SER A 98 -23.92 0.16 -5.59
N SER A 99 -23.08 -0.13 -6.58
CA SER A 99 -22.97 0.64 -7.83
C SER A 99 -22.74 2.15 -7.62
N SER A 100 -22.00 2.52 -6.59
CA SER A 100 -21.73 3.92 -6.23
C SER A 100 -20.37 4.41 -6.69
N MET A 101 -19.41 3.51 -6.94
CA MET A 101 -18.03 3.85 -7.28
C MET A 101 -17.71 3.53 -8.74
N ASP A 102 -16.93 4.39 -9.38
CA ASP A 102 -16.41 4.18 -10.72
C ASP A 102 -15.07 3.47 -10.68
N PHE A 103 -14.25 3.77 -9.68
CA PHE A 103 -12.90 3.25 -9.50
C PHE A 103 -12.70 2.84 -8.04
N ALA A 104 -12.14 1.66 -7.80
CA ALA A 104 -11.73 1.18 -6.48
C ALA A 104 -10.21 0.91 -6.49
N CYS A 105 -9.51 1.38 -5.47
CA CYS A 105 -8.06 1.21 -5.34
C CYS A 105 -7.69 0.57 -4.00
N MET A 106 -6.73 -0.34 -4.00
CA MET A 106 -6.05 -0.82 -2.80
C MET A 106 -4.54 -0.67 -2.94
N ALA A 107 -3.95 0.21 -2.15
CA ALA A 107 -2.53 0.52 -2.20
C ALA A 107 -1.77 -0.13 -1.03
N SER A 108 -0.93 -1.13 -1.32
CA SER A 108 -0.18 -1.94 -0.32
C SER A 108 -1.07 -2.51 0.79
N SER A 109 -2.30 -2.83 0.49
CA SER A 109 -3.30 -3.32 1.46
C SER A 109 -4.02 -4.60 1.00
N PHE A 110 -4.17 -4.87 -0.29
CA PHE A 110 -4.95 -5.98 -0.83
C PHE A 110 -4.49 -7.37 -0.32
N HIS A 111 -3.20 -7.55 -0.04
CA HIS A 111 -2.64 -8.79 0.51
C HIS A 111 -3.07 -9.11 1.95
N TRP A 112 -3.72 -8.18 2.65
CA TRP A 112 -4.30 -8.37 3.97
C TRP A 112 -5.73 -8.84 3.96
N SER A 113 -6.42 -8.73 2.81
CA SER A 113 -7.85 -9.06 2.69
C SER A 113 -8.11 -10.54 2.39
N ASP A 114 -9.29 -11.00 2.76
CA ASP A 114 -9.86 -12.26 2.29
C ASP A 114 -10.41 -12.03 0.87
N HIS A 115 -9.66 -12.48 -0.13
CA HIS A 115 -9.99 -12.23 -1.54
C HIS A 115 -11.32 -12.84 -1.95
N THR A 116 -11.77 -13.92 -1.29
CA THR A 116 -13.06 -14.57 -1.58
C THR A 116 -14.25 -13.72 -1.15
N LYS A 117 -14.04 -12.76 -0.26
CA LYS A 117 -15.05 -11.81 0.25
C LYS A 117 -14.84 -10.41 -0.31
N SER A 118 -13.60 -9.95 -0.38
CA SER A 118 -13.30 -8.59 -0.82
C SER A 118 -13.57 -8.37 -2.31
N LEU A 119 -13.27 -9.33 -3.20
CA LEU A 119 -13.54 -9.17 -4.63
C LEU A 119 -15.04 -9.06 -4.95
N PRO A 120 -15.94 -9.92 -4.41
CA PRO A 120 -17.38 -9.72 -4.54
C PRO A 120 -17.85 -8.36 -3.97
N GLU A 121 -17.29 -7.91 -2.86
CA GLU A 121 -17.62 -6.61 -2.27
C GLU A 121 -17.20 -5.46 -3.20
N PHE A 122 -16.00 -5.54 -3.81
CA PHE A 122 -15.55 -4.50 -4.75
C PHE A 122 -16.43 -4.48 -6.00
N ARG A 123 -16.83 -5.67 -6.53
CA ARG A 123 -17.80 -5.74 -7.61
C ARG A 123 -19.16 -5.15 -7.21
N ARG A 124 -19.61 -5.38 -5.98
CA ARG A 124 -20.87 -4.83 -5.46
C ARG A 124 -20.89 -3.30 -5.49
N ILE A 125 -19.83 -2.66 -4.99
CA ILE A 125 -19.74 -1.18 -4.91
C ILE A 125 -19.46 -0.53 -6.26
N LEU A 126 -18.78 -1.22 -7.17
CA LEU A 126 -18.47 -0.70 -8.50
C LEU A 126 -19.71 -0.61 -9.36
N LYS A 127 -19.80 0.46 -10.15
CA LYS A 127 -20.77 0.61 -11.24
C LYS A 127 -20.48 -0.40 -12.35
N PRO A 128 -21.41 -0.62 -13.29
CA PRO A 128 -21.13 -1.44 -14.48
C PRO A 128 -19.86 -0.95 -15.20
N ASN A 129 -18.97 -1.89 -15.53
CA ASN A 129 -17.66 -1.62 -16.12
C ASN A 129 -16.69 -0.81 -15.23
N GLY A 130 -16.96 -0.67 -13.93
CA GLY A 130 -16.06 -0.03 -12.99
C GLY A 130 -14.73 -0.77 -12.88
N ILE A 131 -13.69 -0.07 -12.40
CA ILE A 131 -12.32 -0.56 -12.39
C ILE A 131 -11.84 -0.81 -10.96
N PHE A 132 -11.18 -1.94 -10.75
CA PHE A 132 -10.40 -2.22 -9.55
C PHE A 132 -8.90 -2.13 -9.87
N CYS A 133 -8.16 -1.50 -8.96
CA CYS A 133 -6.71 -1.36 -9.03
C CYS A 133 -6.06 -1.82 -7.72
N ALA A 134 -5.24 -2.86 -7.78
CA ALA A 134 -4.35 -3.22 -6.68
C ALA A 134 -2.93 -2.74 -7.03
N ILE A 135 -2.30 -1.97 -6.12
CA ILE A 135 -0.98 -1.39 -6.38
C ILE A 135 -0.04 -1.55 -5.19
N TRP A 136 1.22 -1.85 -5.47
CA TRP A 136 2.27 -2.01 -4.46
C TRP A 136 3.52 -1.22 -4.81
N ASN A 137 4.18 -0.74 -3.78
CA ASN A 137 5.46 -0.04 -3.86
C ASN A 137 6.53 -0.92 -3.18
N ALA A 138 7.04 -1.91 -3.91
CA ALA A 138 8.02 -2.86 -3.40
C ALA A 138 9.43 -2.26 -3.41
N ARG A 139 10.14 -2.31 -2.28
CA ARG A 139 11.54 -1.89 -2.20
C ARG A 139 12.43 -2.77 -3.10
N LYS A 140 13.32 -2.12 -3.82
CA LYS A 140 14.39 -2.74 -4.58
C LYS A 140 15.73 -2.37 -3.91
N THR A 141 16.42 -3.35 -3.36
CA THR A 141 17.62 -3.12 -2.54
C THR A 141 18.91 -3.65 -3.20
N ASP A 142 18.78 -4.50 -4.22
CA ASP A 142 19.87 -5.16 -4.95
C ASP A 142 20.80 -4.22 -5.73
N SER A 143 20.43 -2.95 -5.85
CA SER A 143 21.22 -1.91 -6.53
C SER A 143 22.06 -1.04 -5.56
N ASP A 144 21.98 -1.26 -4.25
CA ASP A 144 22.76 -0.56 -3.21
C ASP A 144 23.24 -1.60 -2.19
N GLU A 145 24.56 -1.79 -2.08
CA GLU A 145 25.15 -2.81 -1.22
C GLU A 145 24.81 -2.65 0.26
N ILE A 146 24.69 -1.39 0.75
CA ILE A 146 24.34 -1.13 2.13
C ILE A 146 22.86 -1.49 2.38
N LEU A 147 21.95 -1.09 1.49
CA LEU A 147 20.53 -1.41 1.62
C LEU A 147 20.28 -2.92 1.48
N GLN A 148 21.01 -3.59 0.59
CA GLN A 148 20.97 -5.05 0.46
C GLN A 148 21.50 -5.73 1.73
N SER A 149 22.61 -5.24 2.30
CA SER A 149 23.17 -5.77 3.54
C SER A 149 22.22 -5.64 4.73
N ILE A 150 21.41 -4.56 4.80
CA ILE A 150 20.37 -4.38 5.83
C ILE A 150 19.32 -5.51 5.74
N GLU A 151 18.78 -5.76 4.54
CA GLU A 151 17.77 -6.83 4.35
C GLU A 151 18.36 -8.22 4.68
N ASN A 152 19.60 -8.49 4.29
CA ASN A 152 20.27 -9.76 4.60
C ASN A 152 20.48 -9.95 6.10
N GLU A 153 20.88 -8.89 6.82
CA GLU A 153 21.13 -8.97 8.26
C GLU A 153 19.83 -9.11 9.05
N ILE A 154 18.76 -8.40 8.68
CA ILE A 154 17.43 -8.60 9.26
C ILE A 154 16.99 -10.07 9.11
N LYS A 155 17.21 -10.67 7.92
CA LYS A 155 16.89 -12.07 7.67
C LYS A 155 17.74 -13.02 8.54
N ALA A 156 19.00 -12.69 8.78
CA ALA A 156 19.87 -13.46 9.67
C ALA A 156 19.46 -13.33 11.15
N MET A 157 19.02 -12.14 11.57
CA MET A 157 18.54 -11.89 12.95
C MET A 157 17.18 -12.53 13.22
N ILE A 158 16.36 -12.75 12.19
CA ILE A 158 15.04 -13.40 12.29
C ILE A 158 15.02 -14.58 11.30
N PRO A 159 15.65 -15.74 11.58
CA PRO A 159 15.72 -16.86 10.65
C PRO A 159 14.38 -17.34 10.08
N PRO A 160 13.26 -17.36 10.87
CA PRO A 160 11.94 -17.74 10.35
C PRO A 160 11.21 -16.58 9.63
N LEU A 161 11.88 -15.48 9.31
CA LEU A 161 11.23 -14.30 8.70
C LEU A 161 10.47 -14.64 7.44
N SER A 162 9.16 -14.43 7.47
CA SER A 162 8.27 -14.56 6.32
C SER A 162 7.65 -13.19 5.98
N ARG A 163 7.90 -12.70 4.77
CA ARG A 163 7.35 -11.42 4.32
C ARG A 163 5.92 -11.61 3.83
N VAL A 164 4.97 -10.89 4.43
CA VAL A 164 3.55 -10.94 4.05
C VAL A 164 3.25 -9.97 2.92
N SER A 165 3.94 -8.83 2.90
CA SER A 165 3.75 -7.83 1.86
C SER A 165 4.22 -8.33 0.49
N SER A 166 3.69 -7.74 -0.57
CA SER A 166 4.05 -8.05 -1.96
C SER A 166 5.46 -7.59 -2.35
N GLY A 167 6.43 -7.68 -1.44
CA GLY A 167 7.84 -7.49 -1.76
C GLY A 167 8.28 -8.44 -2.88
N LEU A 168 9.43 -8.19 -3.49
CA LEU A 168 9.96 -9.03 -4.58
C LEU A 168 10.11 -10.51 -4.18
N GLN A 169 10.23 -10.79 -2.87
CA GLN A 169 10.41 -12.13 -2.33
C GLN A 169 9.11 -12.96 -2.22
N ASN A 170 7.93 -12.32 -2.23
CA ASN A 170 6.62 -12.98 -2.07
C ASN A 170 5.65 -12.54 -3.18
N THR A 171 6.03 -12.81 -4.41
CA THR A 171 5.17 -12.50 -5.56
C THR A 171 4.13 -13.61 -5.74
N LYS A 172 2.87 -13.31 -5.38
CA LYS A 172 1.73 -14.09 -5.83
C LYS A 172 1.40 -13.73 -7.28
N ASP A 173 0.79 -14.65 -7.99
CA ASP A 173 0.11 -14.35 -9.25
C ASP A 173 -1.20 -13.57 -8.94
N TRP A 174 -1.03 -12.25 -8.80
CA TRP A 174 -2.15 -11.39 -8.47
C TRP A 174 -3.19 -11.26 -9.59
N GLN A 175 -2.81 -11.52 -10.85
CA GLN A 175 -3.78 -11.57 -11.95
C GLN A 175 -4.75 -12.73 -11.75
N SER A 176 -4.21 -13.92 -11.49
CA SER A 176 -5.05 -15.10 -11.18
C SER A 176 -5.88 -14.90 -9.92
N VAL A 177 -5.33 -14.29 -8.88
CA VAL A 177 -6.09 -13.97 -7.64
C VAL A 177 -7.25 -13.04 -7.94
N ILE A 178 -7.02 -11.93 -8.66
CA ILE A 178 -8.04 -10.92 -8.94
C ILE A 178 -9.18 -11.49 -9.82
N THR A 179 -8.85 -12.40 -10.70
CA THR A 179 -9.85 -13.01 -11.60
C THR A 179 -10.49 -14.30 -11.04
N SER A 180 -10.00 -14.81 -9.89
CA SER A 180 -10.37 -16.13 -9.36
C SER A 180 -11.86 -16.30 -9.01
N THR A 181 -12.54 -15.23 -8.62
CA THR A 181 -13.97 -15.26 -8.25
C THR A 181 -14.91 -15.00 -9.43
N GLY A 182 -14.36 -14.66 -10.62
CA GLY A 182 -15.17 -14.27 -11.79
C GLY A 182 -15.77 -12.86 -11.70
N ASP A 183 -15.51 -12.12 -10.62
CA ASP A 183 -16.00 -10.75 -10.44
C ASP A 183 -15.25 -9.71 -11.30
N PHE A 184 -14.03 -10.05 -11.71
CA PHE A 184 -13.15 -9.19 -12.51
C PHE A 184 -12.56 -9.92 -13.72
N LYS A 185 -12.31 -9.17 -14.79
CA LYS A 185 -11.72 -9.63 -16.05
C LYS A 185 -10.75 -8.60 -16.60
N ASP A 186 -10.10 -8.92 -17.72
CA ASP A 186 -9.22 -8.00 -18.46
C ASP A 186 -8.14 -7.40 -17.55
N CYS A 187 -7.54 -8.25 -16.68
CA CYS A 187 -6.55 -7.79 -15.71
C CYS A 187 -5.22 -7.46 -16.39
N VAL A 188 -4.86 -6.18 -16.40
CA VAL A 188 -3.60 -5.65 -16.94
C VAL A 188 -2.60 -5.51 -15.82
N TYR A 189 -1.41 -6.07 -16.00
CA TYR A 189 -0.27 -5.85 -15.11
C TYR A 189 0.62 -4.75 -15.66
N MET A 190 1.02 -3.83 -14.76
CA MET A 190 1.98 -2.76 -15.06
C MET A 190 3.08 -2.73 -14.01
N GLN A 191 4.31 -2.45 -14.48
CA GLN A 191 5.47 -2.29 -13.60
C GLN A 191 6.22 -1.02 -13.97
N MET A 192 6.64 -0.25 -12.96
CA MET A 192 7.42 0.96 -13.17
C MET A 192 8.52 1.07 -12.11
N PRO A 193 9.78 1.33 -12.51
CA PRO A 193 10.82 1.71 -11.56
C PRO A 193 10.52 3.11 -10.99
N TYR A 194 10.78 3.27 -9.70
CA TYR A 194 10.64 4.55 -9.00
C TYR A 194 11.77 4.70 -8.00
N SER A 195 12.24 5.89 -7.76
CA SER A 195 13.22 6.16 -6.71
C SER A 195 12.87 7.42 -5.96
N GLU A 196 13.16 7.41 -4.68
CA GLU A 196 12.98 8.55 -3.78
C GLU A 196 14.25 8.73 -2.95
N THR A 197 14.71 9.97 -2.87
CA THR A 197 15.80 10.36 -1.96
C THR A 197 15.18 10.89 -0.68
N MET A 198 15.64 10.40 0.46
CA MET A 198 15.11 10.76 1.76
C MET A 198 16.23 10.91 2.80
N SER A 199 15.97 11.70 3.84
CA SER A 199 16.92 11.81 4.96
C SER A 199 17.03 10.48 5.74
N LYS A 200 18.09 10.34 6.52
CA LYS A 200 18.32 9.18 7.42
C LYS A 200 17.16 9.00 8.40
N GLU A 201 16.68 10.07 8.98
CA GLU A 201 15.58 10.07 9.96
C GLU A 201 14.30 9.56 9.33
N ARG A 202 14.00 10.00 8.10
CA ARG A 202 12.83 9.52 7.36
C ARG A 202 12.96 8.06 6.96
N TYR A 203 14.14 7.62 6.56
CA TYR A 203 14.41 6.22 6.23
C TYR A 203 14.21 5.30 7.45
N LEU A 204 14.78 5.68 8.61
CA LEU A 204 14.56 4.98 9.88
C LEU A 204 13.08 5.01 10.30
N GLY A 205 12.42 6.15 10.16
CA GLY A 205 10.98 6.29 10.41
C GLY A 205 10.14 5.38 9.51
N ALA A 206 10.54 5.20 8.26
CA ALA A 206 9.88 4.26 7.36
C ALA A 206 10.03 2.80 7.85
N TRP A 207 11.20 2.41 8.37
CA TRP A 207 11.41 1.10 8.99
C TRP A 207 10.53 0.90 10.22
N LYS A 208 10.41 1.91 11.09
CA LYS A 208 9.52 1.88 12.28
C LYS A 208 8.03 1.68 11.94
N SER A 209 7.64 1.83 10.69
CA SER A 209 6.29 1.58 10.21
C SER A 209 6.08 0.20 9.56
N VAL A 210 7.13 -0.65 9.49
CA VAL A 210 7.07 -1.98 8.85
C VAL A 210 6.54 -3.02 9.82
N ASN A 211 5.21 -3.19 9.84
CA ASN A 211 4.52 -4.09 10.78
C ASN A 211 4.98 -5.55 10.69
N ASP A 212 5.12 -6.11 9.49
CA ASP A 212 5.43 -7.53 9.30
C ASP A 212 6.80 -7.93 9.87
N ILE A 213 7.81 -7.08 9.77
CA ILE A 213 9.13 -7.31 10.36
C ILE A 213 9.10 -7.06 11.86
N GLN A 214 8.54 -5.93 12.30
CA GLN A 214 8.47 -5.60 13.72
C GLN A 214 7.74 -6.67 14.53
N ALA A 215 6.56 -7.11 14.05
CA ALA A 215 5.79 -8.13 14.73
C ALA A 215 6.57 -9.46 14.84
N GLN A 216 7.27 -9.87 13.78
CA GLN A 216 8.07 -11.09 13.78
C GLN A 216 9.31 -10.97 14.66
N ALA A 217 10.00 -9.82 14.65
CA ALA A 217 11.14 -9.56 15.56
C ALA A 217 10.73 -9.65 17.02
N ILE A 218 9.63 -8.97 17.40
CA ILE A 218 9.13 -8.96 18.78
C ILE A 218 8.68 -10.37 19.20
N ASN A 219 8.00 -11.10 18.32
CA ASN A 219 7.53 -12.46 18.63
C ASN A 219 8.67 -13.48 18.71
N TYR A 220 9.77 -13.29 17.97
CA TYR A 220 10.93 -14.17 17.93
C TYR A 220 11.93 -13.90 19.06
N GLY A 221 12.28 -12.63 19.31
CA GLY A 221 13.35 -12.24 20.25
C GLY A 221 13.00 -11.06 21.17
N GLY A 222 11.71 -10.69 21.28
CA GLY A 222 11.24 -9.60 22.14
C GLY A 222 11.50 -8.21 21.55
N GLU A 223 11.09 -7.19 22.31
CA GLU A 223 11.28 -5.79 21.93
C GLU A 223 12.77 -5.43 21.74
N LYS A 224 13.65 -6.04 22.54
CA LYS A 224 15.09 -5.87 22.43
C LYS A 224 15.62 -6.22 21.04
N LEU A 225 15.17 -7.32 20.44
CA LEU A 225 15.57 -7.69 19.08
C LEU A 225 15.14 -6.62 18.06
N TRP A 226 13.94 -6.05 18.22
CA TRP A 226 13.50 -4.95 17.34
C TRP A 226 14.35 -3.69 17.49
N GLU A 227 14.73 -3.31 18.72
CA GLU A 227 15.64 -2.21 18.99
C GLU A 227 17.02 -2.45 18.37
N ASP A 228 17.55 -3.66 18.49
CA ASP A 228 18.84 -4.07 17.93
C ASP A 228 18.81 -3.98 16.39
N ILE A 229 17.71 -4.39 15.75
CA ILE A 229 17.51 -4.24 14.30
C ILE A 229 17.53 -2.75 13.90
N LEU A 230 16.81 -1.88 14.61
CA LEU A 230 16.81 -0.45 14.31
C LEU A 230 18.20 0.18 14.49
N SER A 231 18.91 -0.21 15.54
CA SER A 231 20.29 0.24 15.81
C SER A 231 21.27 -0.24 14.73
N MET A 232 21.13 -1.47 14.27
CA MET A 232 21.90 -2.02 13.16
C MET A 232 21.68 -1.21 11.89
N ILE A 233 20.40 -0.91 11.54
CA ILE A 233 20.07 -0.11 10.37
C ILE A 233 20.70 1.28 10.47
N GLU A 234 20.55 1.95 11.61
CA GLU A 234 21.11 3.28 11.87
C GLU A 234 22.63 3.29 11.70
N ASN A 235 23.33 2.31 12.27
CA ASN A 235 24.77 2.18 12.13
C ASN A 235 25.21 1.98 10.67
N LYS A 236 24.48 1.20 9.89
CA LYS A 236 24.82 0.97 8.46
C LYS A 236 24.67 2.22 7.60
N ILE A 237 23.76 3.11 7.95
CA ILE A 237 23.52 4.33 7.18
C ILE A 237 24.16 5.58 7.77
N LYS A 238 24.91 5.47 8.87
CA LYS A 238 25.44 6.62 9.64
C LYS A 238 26.23 7.61 8.78
N ASP A 239 27.02 7.11 7.83
CA ASP A 239 27.92 7.89 6.99
C ASP A 239 27.25 8.39 5.68
N LYS A 240 26.00 7.99 5.42
CA LYS A 240 25.23 8.51 4.27
C LYS A 240 24.65 9.88 4.62
N GLN A 241 24.72 10.83 3.70
CA GLN A 241 24.03 12.11 3.83
C GLN A 241 22.53 11.92 3.60
N ASP A 242 22.18 11.27 2.50
CA ASP A 242 20.83 10.91 2.10
C ASP A 242 20.77 9.46 1.64
N ILE A 243 19.60 8.85 1.70
CA ILE A 243 19.33 7.51 1.22
C ILE A 243 18.48 7.58 -0.05
N LYS A 244 19.03 7.14 -1.18
CA LYS A 244 18.28 6.93 -2.42
C LYS A 244 17.72 5.52 -2.42
N GLN A 245 16.45 5.38 -2.03
CA GLN A 245 15.77 4.10 -2.08
C GLN A 245 15.09 3.90 -3.43
N GLN A 246 15.39 2.77 -4.07
CA GLN A 246 14.71 2.33 -5.29
C GLN A 246 13.51 1.44 -4.94
N TYR A 247 12.50 1.54 -5.78
CA TYR A 247 11.25 0.78 -5.71
C TYR A 247 10.88 0.22 -7.07
N ILE A 248 10.13 -0.85 -7.05
CA ILE A 248 9.38 -1.33 -8.20
C ILE A 248 7.90 -1.19 -7.87
N ILE A 249 7.25 -0.25 -8.52
CA ILE A 249 5.80 -0.12 -8.42
C ILE A 249 5.18 -1.21 -9.30
N ARG A 250 4.23 -1.96 -8.75
CA ARG A 250 3.46 -2.97 -9.47
C ARG A 250 1.99 -2.67 -9.31
N ALA A 251 1.28 -2.54 -10.42
CA ALA A 251 -0.15 -2.27 -10.43
C ALA A 251 -0.86 -3.34 -11.28
N PHE A 252 -1.99 -3.78 -10.77
CA PHE A 252 -2.91 -4.70 -11.43
C PHE A 252 -4.24 -3.99 -11.57
N VAL A 253 -4.70 -3.80 -12.79
CA VAL A 253 -5.90 -3.04 -13.12
C VAL A 253 -6.87 -3.97 -13.82
N ALA A 254 -8.03 -4.18 -13.25
CA ALA A 254 -9.02 -5.13 -13.76
C ALA A 254 -10.40 -4.49 -13.88
N LYS A 255 -11.16 -4.94 -14.85
CA LYS A 255 -12.51 -4.45 -15.11
C LYS A 255 -13.54 -5.34 -14.42
N SER A 256 -14.53 -4.75 -13.77
CA SER A 256 -15.66 -5.47 -13.21
C SER A 256 -16.45 -6.20 -14.30
N THR A 257 -16.89 -7.41 -14.01
CA THR A 257 -17.78 -8.20 -14.89
C THR A 257 -19.25 -7.77 -14.83
N LYS A 258 -19.55 -6.77 -13.99
CA LYS A 258 -20.88 -6.20 -13.84
C LYS A 258 -21.30 -5.37 -15.04
#